data_c342f45704c997b1b2e70a90b4188459
#
_entry.id   c342f45704c997b1b2e70a90b4188459
#
_cell.length_a   1.000
_cell.length_b   1.000
_cell.length_c   1.000
_cell.angle_alpha   90.00
_cell.angle_beta   90.00
_cell.angle_gamma   90.00
#
_symmetry.space_group_name_H-M   'P 1'
#
loop_
_entity.id
_entity.type
_entity.pdbx_description
1 polymer ?
#
loop_
_entity_poly.entity_id
_entity_poly.type
_entity_poly.pdbx_seq_one_letter_code
_entity_poly.pdbx_strand_id
1 'polypeptide(L)' 'MLDAVHSLSSLPATDGNFISVLNRATDEEISQAIDVMENSSGQHKGRITACKRELRKRMKARNS' A
#
# COMPACT_ATOMS: atom_id res chain seq x y z
N MET A 1 -3.97 17.99 2.51
CA MET A 1 -4.56 16.75 2.02
C MET A 1 -3.51 15.64 2.06
N LEU A 2 -3.81 14.55 2.75
CA LEU A 2 -2.84 13.45 2.84
C LEU A 2 -2.86 12.64 1.55
N ASP A 3 -1.69 12.52 0.95
CA ASP A 3 -1.50 11.70 -0.22
C ASP A 3 -1.59 10.22 0.19
N ALA A 4 -2.26 9.41 -0.62
CA ALA A 4 -2.37 7.97 -0.35
C ALA A 4 -1.00 7.32 -0.26
N VAL A 5 -0.06 7.72 -1.12
CA VAL A 5 1.31 7.21 -1.09
C VAL A 5 1.97 7.51 0.26
N HIS A 6 1.81 8.73 0.75
CA HIS A 6 2.37 9.13 2.04
C HIS A 6 1.75 8.32 3.18
N SER A 7 0.43 8.19 3.17
CA SER A 7 -0.28 7.45 4.22
C SER A 7 0.13 5.98 4.23
N LEU A 8 0.22 5.36 3.08
CA LEU A 8 0.61 3.95 2.97
C LEU A 8 2.05 3.70 3.39
N SER A 9 2.90 4.71 3.30
CA SER A 9 4.30 4.58 3.71
C SER A 9 4.56 5.02 5.15
N SER A 10 3.58 5.62 5.81
CA SER A 10 3.75 6.18 7.16
C SER A 10 2.95 5.45 8.23
N LEU A 11 1.74 5.00 7.91
CA LEU A 11 0.86 4.37 8.88
C LEU A 11 1.27 2.92 9.14
N PRO A 12 1.10 2.43 10.40
CA PRO A 12 1.36 1.01 10.68
C PRO A 12 0.42 0.10 9.91
N ALA A 13 0.94 -1.03 9.45
CA ALA A 13 0.14 -1.98 8.67
C ALA A 13 -1.05 -2.55 9.44
N THR A 14 -0.99 -2.52 10.75
CA THR A 14 -2.08 -3.00 11.61
C THR A 14 -3.11 -1.92 11.92
N ASP A 15 -2.86 -0.68 11.51
CA ASP A 15 -3.78 0.43 11.76
C ASP A 15 -4.96 0.35 10.80
N GLY A 16 -6.18 0.53 11.34
CA GLY A 16 -7.38 0.55 10.53
C GLY A 16 -7.37 1.64 9.47
N ASN A 17 -6.72 2.77 9.76
CA ASN A 17 -6.58 3.85 8.79
C ASN A 17 -5.73 3.43 7.60
N PHE A 18 -4.68 2.65 7.84
CA PHE A 18 -3.86 2.10 6.76
C PHE A 18 -4.71 1.24 5.82
N ILE A 19 -5.50 0.35 6.40
CA ILE A 19 -6.36 -0.54 5.63
C ILE A 19 -7.38 0.26 4.81
N SER A 20 -7.98 1.29 5.41
CA SER A 20 -8.93 2.14 4.70
C SER A 20 -8.30 2.85 3.51
N VAL A 21 -7.11 3.41 3.70
CA VAL A 21 -6.38 4.10 2.63
C VAL A 21 -6.01 3.10 1.53
N LEU A 22 -5.54 1.92 1.93
CA LEU A 22 -5.16 0.88 0.97
C LEU A 22 -6.34 0.47 0.10
N ASN A 23 -7.53 0.32 0.69
CA ASN A 23 -8.72 -0.07 -0.05
C ASN A 23 -9.18 1.00 -1.04
N ARG A 24 -8.88 2.27 -0.75
CA ARG A 24 -9.30 3.40 -1.59
C ARG A 24 -8.25 3.79 -2.62
N ALA A 25 -6.99 3.46 -2.37
CA ALA A 25 -5.89 3.86 -3.25
C ALA A 25 -6.00 3.17 -4.61
N THR A 26 -5.55 3.86 -5.65
CA THR A 26 -5.47 3.27 -6.98
C THR A 26 -4.28 2.32 -7.04
N ASP A 27 -4.28 1.44 -8.05
CA ASP A 27 -3.17 0.53 -8.27
C ASP A 27 -1.85 1.28 -8.41
N GLU A 28 -1.88 2.40 -9.11
CA GLU A 28 -0.71 3.24 -9.31
C GLU A 28 -0.19 3.82 -8.00
N GLU A 29 -1.11 4.31 -7.16
CA GLU A 29 -0.73 4.83 -5.85
C GLU A 29 -0.11 3.77 -4.95
N ILE A 30 -0.68 2.58 -4.97
CA ILE A 30 -0.14 1.46 -4.19
C ILE A 30 1.25 1.09 -4.70
N SER A 31 1.44 1.03 -6.01
CA SER A 31 2.72 0.73 -6.62
C SER A 31 3.77 1.77 -6.26
N GLN A 32 3.40 3.05 -6.30
CA GLN A 32 4.31 4.13 -5.90
C GLN A 32 4.67 4.04 -4.42
N ALA A 33 3.71 3.70 -3.58
CA ALA A 33 3.98 3.53 -2.15
C ALA A 33 5.00 2.41 -1.91
N ILE A 34 4.87 1.31 -2.64
CA ILE A 34 5.82 0.22 -2.54
C ILE A 34 7.22 0.70 -2.93
N ASP A 35 7.34 1.43 -4.05
CA ASP A 35 8.62 1.97 -4.49
C ASP A 35 9.25 2.89 -3.44
N VAL A 36 8.45 3.79 -2.88
CA VAL A 36 8.92 4.72 -1.85
C VAL A 36 9.45 3.94 -0.65
N MET A 37 8.71 2.93 -0.20
CA MET A 37 9.12 2.14 0.95
C MET A 37 10.35 1.29 0.68
N GLU A 38 10.47 0.73 -0.53
CA GLU A 38 11.63 -0.08 -0.90
C GLU A 38 12.90 0.74 -1.03
N ASN A 39 12.76 2.01 -1.40
CA ASN A 39 13.90 2.92 -1.53
C ASN A 39 14.23 3.63 -0.22
N SER A 40 13.39 3.49 0.78
CA SER A 40 13.56 4.14 2.08
C SER A 40 14.29 3.21 3.04
N SER A 41 15.20 3.76 3.82
CA SER A 41 15.87 2.98 4.87
C SER A 41 14.95 2.93 6.09
N GLY A 42 14.25 1.83 6.27
CA GLY A 42 13.33 1.67 7.39
C GLY A 42 12.65 0.32 7.32
N GLN A 43 11.91 0.01 8.39
CA GLN A 43 11.21 -1.27 8.45
C GLN A 43 9.80 -1.10 7.89
N HIS A 44 9.66 -1.31 6.58
CA HIS A 44 8.38 -1.21 5.90
C HIS A 44 7.86 -2.56 5.43
N LYS A 45 8.45 -3.65 5.92
CA LYS A 45 8.15 -5.00 5.42
C LYS A 45 6.67 -5.34 5.49
N GLY A 46 6.02 -5.05 6.62
CA GLY A 46 4.60 -5.33 6.79
C GLY A 46 3.73 -4.54 5.82
N ARG A 47 4.04 -3.26 5.64
CA ARG A 47 3.31 -2.39 4.73
C ARG A 47 3.50 -2.81 3.28
N ILE A 48 4.73 -3.13 2.91
CA ILE A 48 5.05 -3.59 1.55
C ILE A 48 4.28 -4.88 1.26
N THR A 49 4.28 -5.82 2.19
CA THR A 49 3.55 -7.08 2.03
C THR A 49 2.07 -6.83 1.84
N ALA A 50 1.47 -5.96 2.65
CA ALA A 50 0.05 -5.64 2.54
C ALA A 50 -0.29 -5.00 1.20
N CYS A 51 0.56 -4.08 0.74
CA CYS A 51 0.36 -3.42 -0.55
C CYS A 51 0.45 -4.42 -1.71
N LYS A 52 1.44 -5.29 -1.68
CA LYS A 52 1.59 -6.30 -2.72
C LYS A 52 0.43 -7.29 -2.74
N ARG A 53 -0.08 -7.66 -1.56
CA ARG A 53 -1.26 -8.52 -1.46
C ARG A 53 -2.48 -7.88 -2.08
N GLU A 54 -2.67 -6.59 -1.81
CA GLU A 54 -3.82 -5.87 -2.35
C GLU A 54 -3.77 -5.82 -3.87
N LEU A 55 -2.60 -5.54 -4.44
CA LEU A 55 -2.43 -5.52 -5.89
C LEU A 55 -2.71 -6.89 -6.50
N ARG A 56 -2.21 -7.94 -5.89
CA ARG A 56 -2.44 -9.31 -6.35
C ARG A 56 -3.93 -9.67 -6.32
N LYS A 57 -4.60 -9.28 -5.24
CA LYS A 57 -6.04 -9.50 -5.09
C LYS A 57 -6.83 -8.82 -6.21
N ARG A 58 -6.45 -7.57 -6.53
CA ARG A 58 -7.11 -6.82 -7.60
C ARG A 58 -6.88 -7.45 -8.96
N MET A 59 -5.66 -7.90 -9.22
CA MET A 59 -5.35 -8.58 -10.47
C MET A 59 -6.15 -9.86 -10.64
N LYS A 60 -6.29 -10.64 -9.58
CA LYS A 60 -7.12 -11.85 -9.59
C LYS A 60 -8.57 -11.52 -9.89
N ALA A 61 -9.09 -10.47 -9.28
CA ALA A 61 -10.48 -10.06 -9.49
C ALA A 61 -10.73 -9.65 -10.94
N ARG A 62 -9.73 -9.01 -11.58
CA ARG A 62 -9.85 -8.61 -12.98
C ARG A 62 -9.82 -9.77 -13.94
N ASN A 63 -9.08 -10.82 -13.61
CA ASN A 63 -8.86 -11.96 -14.49
C ASN A 63 -9.87 -13.08 -14.31
N SER A 64 -10.79 -12.95 -13.37
CA SER A 64 -11.80 -13.98 -13.12
C SER A 64 -13.11 -13.73 -13.84
#